data_fa6ae51aaa73aea4f1f271e07777900d
#
_entry.id   fa6ae51aaa73aea4f1f271e07777900d
#
_cell.length_a   1.000
_cell.length_b   1.000
_cell.length_c   1.000
_cell.angle_alpha   90.00
_cell.angle_beta   90.00
_cell.angle_gamma   90.00
#
_symmetry.space_group_name_H-M   'P 1'
#
loop_
_entity.id
_entity.type
_entity.pdbx_description
1 polymer ?
#
loop_
_entity_poly.entity_id
_entity_poly.type
_entity_poly.pdbx_seq_one_letter_code
_entity_poly.pdbx_strand_id
1 'polypeptide(L)'
;MSSVKRNRYIDGKLLLAYPDDYTVLDIETTGLSPQNDYITEISAIKYRNNRRVDEFSSLVKPELSIPYYITRLTGINDAMVADAPAIDEVILSFMDFLADDIIAGYNVGFD
;
A
#
# COMPACT_ATOMS: atom_id res chain seq x y z
N MET A 1 4.26 -10.44 8.54
CA MET A 1 3.87 -10.64 8.71
C MET A 1 3.84 -10.36 9.20
N SER A 2 3.74 -9.81 9.11
CA SER A 2 3.41 -9.78 9.48
C SER A 2 2.81 -9.60 9.65
N SER A 3 2.67 -9.14 9.71
CA SER A 3 1.94 -9.27 9.97
C SER A 3 1.36 -9.33 10.00
N VAL A 4 1.45 -9.16 9.96
CA VAL A 4 0.66 -9.51 10.12
C VAL A 4 0.40 -9.40 10.70
N LYS A 5 0.54 -9.02 11.01
CA LYS A 5 0.25 -9.17 11.63
C LYS A 5 -0.34 -9.19 12.16
N ARG A 6 -0.36 -8.63 12.34
CA ARG A 6 -1.01 -8.86 12.81
C ARG A 6 -1.88 -8.85 12.96
N ASN A 7 -2.09 -8.43 12.77
CA ASN A 7 -2.95 -8.73 12.85
C ASN A 7 -3.75 -8.86 12.87
N ARG A 8 -3.72 -8.55 13.03
CA ARG A 8 -4.49 -8.95 13.00
C ARG A 8 -5.29 -9.29 12.93
N TYR A 9 -5.76 -8.64 13.30
CA TYR A 9 -6.62 -9.28 13.22
C TYR A 9 -6.48 -10.34 12.89
N ILE A 10 -6.03 -10.08 12.97
CA ILE A 10 -5.66 -11.42 12.55
C ILE A 10 -4.93 -12.09 13.66
N ASP A 11 -5.35 -13.14 14.11
CA ASP A 11 -4.64 -13.89 15.13
C ASP A 11 -4.37 -15.29 14.61
N GLY A 12 -3.75 -16.12 15.44
CA GLY A 12 -3.29 -17.42 15.00
C GLY A 12 -4.36 -18.31 14.41
N LYS A 13 -5.58 -18.19 14.89
CA LYS A 13 -6.65 -19.03 14.38
C LYS A 13 -6.95 -18.76 12.93
N LEU A 14 -6.77 -17.53 12.51
CA LEU A 14 -7.09 -17.16 11.15
C LEU A 14 -6.10 -17.71 10.16
N LEU A 15 -4.92 -18.12 10.62
CA LEU A 15 -3.95 -18.73 9.72
C LEU A 15 -4.47 -20.00 9.12
N LEU A 16 -5.34 -20.72 9.83
CA LEU A 16 -5.91 -21.94 9.32
C LEU A 16 -6.90 -21.69 8.19
N ALA A 17 -7.44 -20.48 8.13
CA ALA A 17 -8.43 -20.13 7.13
C ALA A 17 -7.88 -19.12 6.12
N TYR A 18 -6.56 -18.96 6.08
CA TYR A 18 -5.94 -18.02 5.17
C TYR A 18 -6.25 -18.41 3.74
N PRO A 19 -6.66 -17.45 2.90
CA PRO A 19 -6.91 -17.77 1.50
C PRO A 19 -5.61 -18.01 0.75
N ASP A 20 -5.70 -18.73 -0.35
CA ASP A 20 -4.57 -18.90 -1.26
C ASP A 20 -4.49 -17.74 -2.26
N ASP A 21 -5.59 -17.02 -2.41
CA ASP A 21 -5.72 -15.92 -3.37
C ASP A 21 -5.91 -14.63 -2.59
N TYR A 22 -5.00 -13.68 -2.78
CA TYR A 22 -5.06 -12.40 -2.07
C TYR A 22 -4.13 -11.39 -2.72
N THR A 23 -4.27 -10.14 -2.33
CA THR A 23 -3.39 -9.06 -2.76
C THR A 23 -2.72 -8.46 -1.53
N VAL A 24 -1.40 -8.35 -1.57
CA VAL A 24 -0.63 -7.70 -0.51
C VAL A 24 -0.43 -6.25 -0.89
N LEU A 25 -0.82 -5.36 0.02
CA LEU A 25 -0.74 -3.91 -0.20
C LEU A 25 0.33 -3.31 0.69
N ASP A 26 1.11 -2.39 0.11
CA ASP A 26 2.08 -1.61 0.85
C ASP A 26 2.00 -0.17 0.34
N ILE A 27 2.04 0.81 1.24
CA ILE A 27 1.98 2.21 0.87
C ILE A 27 3.09 2.99 1.54
N GLU A 28 3.54 4.05 0.85
CA GLU A 28 4.46 5.03 1.42
C GLU A 28 3.74 6.35 1.56
N THR A 29 4.07 7.11 2.58
CA THR A 29 3.38 8.35 2.90
C THR A 29 4.37 9.46 3.26
N THR A 30 3.86 10.68 3.41
CA THR A 30 4.69 11.81 3.82
C THR A 30 5.02 11.80 5.30
N GLY A 31 4.40 10.92 6.08
CA GLY A 31 4.64 10.79 7.52
C GLY A 31 3.71 9.74 8.10
N LEU A 32 3.57 9.76 9.43
CA LEU A 32 2.87 8.69 10.14
C LEU A 32 1.45 9.06 10.59
N SER A 33 1.00 10.28 10.30
CA SER A 33 -0.33 10.73 10.73
C SER A 33 -1.36 10.52 9.63
N PRO A 34 -2.32 9.60 9.80
CA PRO A 34 -3.35 9.39 8.78
C PRO A 34 -4.19 10.62 8.48
N GLN A 35 -4.30 11.54 9.44
CA GLN A 35 -5.10 12.74 9.27
C GLN A 35 -4.36 13.86 8.56
N ASN A 36 -3.03 13.88 8.65
CA ASN A 36 -2.24 15.03 8.19
C ASN A 36 -1.25 14.71 7.09
N ASP A 37 -1.05 13.44 6.79
CA ASP A 37 -0.06 13.04 5.80
C ASP A 37 -0.72 12.45 4.57
N TYR A 38 0.04 12.40 3.49
CA TYR A 38 -0.47 12.01 2.18
C TYR A 38 0.29 10.81 1.65
N ILE A 39 -0.38 9.98 0.87
CA ILE A 39 0.23 8.84 0.23
C ILE A 39 1.14 9.31 -0.89
N THR A 40 2.34 8.74 -1.00
CA THR A 40 3.30 9.04 -2.06
C THR A 40 3.52 7.86 -3.00
N GLU A 41 3.19 6.64 -2.57
CA GLU A 41 3.31 5.46 -3.42
C GLU A 41 2.35 4.39 -2.96
N ILE A 42 1.74 3.69 -3.92
CA ILE A 42 0.95 2.48 -3.66
C ILE A 42 1.58 1.35 -4.43
N SER A 43 1.88 0.26 -3.73
CA SER A 43 2.41 -0.96 -4.33
C SER A 43 1.56 -2.14 -3.90
N ALA A 44 1.31 -3.06 -4.79
CA ALA A 44 0.53 -4.24 -4.45
C ALA A 44 1.01 -5.44 -5.26
N ILE A 45 0.93 -6.61 -4.66
CA ILE A 45 1.32 -7.86 -5.30
C ILE A 45 0.15 -8.83 -5.19
N LYS A 46 -0.25 -9.38 -6.31
CA LYS A 46 -1.37 -10.29 -6.37
C LYS A 46 -0.87 -11.72 -6.32
N TYR A 47 -1.50 -12.52 -5.46
CA TYR A 47 -1.14 -13.93 -5.30
C TYR A 47 -2.33 -14.81 -5.68
N ARG A 48 -2.03 -15.93 -6.34
CA ARG A 48 -2.98 -17.00 -6.65
C ARG A 48 -2.33 -18.32 -6.31
N ASN A 49 -2.99 -19.12 -5.49
CA ASN A 49 -2.44 -20.37 -4.99
C ASN A 49 -1.08 -20.13 -4.33
N ASN A 50 -0.98 -19.03 -3.58
CA ASN A 50 0.22 -18.60 -2.88
C ASN A 50 1.40 -18.32 -3.80
N ARG A 51 1.14 -18.05 -5.08
CA ARG A 51 2.17 -17.69 -6.05
C ARG A 51 1.93 -16.28 -6.54
N ARG A 52 3.00 -15.51 -6.66
CA ARG A 52 2.93 -14.17 -7.20
C ARG A 52 2.56 -14.24 -8.69
N VAL A 53 1.48 -13.56 -9.08
CA VAL A 53 0.98 -13.59 -10.46
C VAL A 53 0.94 -12.23 -11.11
N ASP A 54 0.89 -11.15 -10.33
CA ASP A 54 0.80 -9.81 -10.91
C ASP A 54 1.25 -8.78 -9.87
N GLU A 55 1.54 -7.57 -10.34
CA GLU A 55 1.88 -6.49 -9.43
C GLU A 55 1.37 -5.16 -9.95
N PHE A 56 1.14 -4.23 -9.03
CA PHE A 56 0.73 -2.87 -9.31
C PHE A 56 1.67 -1.95 -8.54
N SER A 57 2.09 -0.87 -9.16
CA SER A 57 2.92 0.11 -8.48
C SER A 57 2.69 1.47 -9.11
N SER A 58 2.46 2.48 -8.28
CA SER A 58 2.31 3.84 -8.77
C SER A 58 2.77 4.83 -7.72
N LEU A 59 3.56 5.80 -8.15
CA LEU A 59 3.81 6.98 -7.35
C LEU A 59 2.53 7.83 -7.36
N VAL A 60 2.35 8.63 -6.31
CA VAL A 60 1.20 9.50 -6.16
C VAL A 60 1.71 10.90 -5.82
N LYS A 61 1.15 11.90 -6.47
CA LYS A 61 1.53 13.28 -6.18
C LYS A 61 0.84 13.72 -4.89
N PRO A 62 1.59 13.97 -3.81
CA PRO A 62 0.98 14.46 -2.57
C PRO A 62 0.64 15.93 -2.68
N GLU A 63 -0.24 16.42 -1.81
CA GLU A 63 -0.64 17.82 -1.83
C GLU A 63 0.38 18.72 -1.15
N LEU A 64 1.26 18.15 -0.35
CA LEU A 64 2.30 18.89 0.35
C LEU A 64 3.66 18.31 0.03
N SER A 65 4.69 19.12 0.25
CA SER A 65 6.07 18.70 0.08
C SER A 65 6.41 17.56 1.01
N ILE A 66 7.26 16.64 0.54
CA ILE A 66 7.70 15.51 1.33
C ILE A 66 8.82 15.98 2.26
N PRO A 67 8.69 15.80 3.59
CA PRO A 67 9.76 16.16 4.51
C PRO A 67 11.04 15.42 4.17
N TYR A 68 12.17 16.11 4.33
CA TYR A 68 13.44 15.52 3.95
C TYR A 68 13.73 14.20 4.66
N TYR A 69 13.37 14.09 5.94
CA TYR A 69 13.63 12.86 6.68
C TYR A 69 12.80 11.69 6.15
N ILE A 70 11.61 11.97 5.59
CA ILE A 70 10.80 10.94 4.96
C ILE A 70 11.43 10.51 3.64
N THR A 71 11.96 11.46 2.86
CA THR A 71 12.69 11.11 1.65
C THR A 71 13.85 10.18 1.96
N ARG A 72 14.54 10.40 3.08
CA ARG A 72 15.64 9.54 3.48
C ARG A 72 15.17 8.13 3.85
N LEU A 73 13.98 8.01 4.41
CA LEU A 73 13.44 6.71 4.78
C LEU A 73 12.90 5.92 3.58
N THR A 74 12.20 6.61 2.68
CA THR A 74 11.45 5.95 1.60
C THR A 74 12.18 5.97 0.27
N GLY A 75 13.12 6.89 0.10
CA GLY A 75 13.78 7.10 -1.18
C GLY A 75 12.97 7.93 -2.15
N ILE A 76 11.79 8.44 -1.75
CA ILE A 76 10.92 9.23 -2.61
C ILE A 76 11.06 10.69 -2.28
N ASN A 77 11.35 11.53 -3.28
CA ASN A 77 11.50 12.96 -3.10
C ASN A 77 10.46 13.71 -3.95
N ASP A 78 10.38 15.04 -3.75
CA ASP A 78 9.40 15.86 -4.44
C ASP A 78 9.54 15.79 -5.96
N ALA A 79 10.76 15.71 -6.46
CA ALA A 79 10.97 15.67 -7.90
C ALA A 79 10.38 14.40 -8.52
N MET A 80 10.46 13.29 -7.81
CA MET A 80 9.96 12.01 -8.32
C MET A 80 8.44 12.00 -8.44
N VAL A 81 7.74 12.73 -7.60
CA VAL A 81 6.28 12.74 -7.59
C VAL A 81 5.69 13.97 -8.26
N ALA A 82 6.52 14.87 -8.77
CA ALA A 82 6.04 16.14 -9.36
C ALA A 82 5.05 15.91 -10.50
N ASP A 83 5.28 14.90 -11.32
CA ASP A 83 4.42 14.58 -12.45
C ASP A 83 3.60 13.31 -12.23
N ALA A 84 3.56 12.82 -10.99
CA ALA A 84 2.79 11.63 -10.68
C ALA A 84 1.29 11.94 -10.68
N PRO A 85 0.44 10.93 -10.91
CA PRO A 85 -1.00 11.14 -10.88
C PRO A 85 -1.50 11.45 -9.47
N ALA A 86 -2.66 12.08 -9.39
CA ALA A 86 -3.29 12.38 -8.12
C ALA A 86 -3.83 11.10 -7.49
N ILE A 87 -4.05 11.14 -6.17
CA ILE A 87 -4.46 9.95 -5.42
C ILE A 87 -5.77 9.36 -5.93
N ASP A 88 -6.74 10.19 -6.32
CA ASP A 88 -8.03 9.69 -6.78
C ASP A 88 -7.88 8.91 -8.08
N GLU A 89 -6.98 9.31 -8.97
CA GLU A 89 -6.71 8.55 -10.19
C GLU A 89 -6.04 7.23 -9.89
N VAL A 90 -5.07 7.25 -8.97
CA VAL A 90 -4.34 6.02 -8.60
C VAL A 90 -5.27 5.03 -7.91
N ILE A 91 -6.16 5.52 -7.06
CA ILE A 91 -7.13 4.68 -6.38
C ILE A 91 -8.02 3.94 -7.39
N LEU A 92 -8.48 4.63 -8.42
CA LEU A 92 -9.31 3.96 -9.43
C LEU A 92 -8.56 2.84 -10.14
N SER A 93 -7.30 3.10 -10.51
CA SER A 93 -6.46 2.07 -11.12
C SER A 93 -6.19 0.91 -10.18
N PHE A 94 -5.94 1.23 -8.90
CA PHE A 94 -5.70 0.19 -7.91
C PHE A 94 -6.95 -0.66 -7.69
N MET A 95 -8.13 -0.04 -7.66
CA MET A 95 -9.38 -0.78 -7.48
C MET A 95 -9.60 -1.76 -8.63
N ASP A 96 -9.26 -1.36 -9.85
CA ASP A 96 -9.34 -2.27 -10.99
C ASP A 96 -8.39 -3.45 -10.83
N PHE A 97 -7.17 -3.17 -10.36
CA PHE A 97 -6.20 -4.23 -10.11
C PHE A 97 -6.67 -5.17 -9.02
N LEU A 98 -7.21 -4.61 -7.92
CA LEU A 98 -7.63 -5.37 -6.76
C LEU A 98 -8.82 -6.28 -7.08
N ALA A 99 -9.77 -5.79 -7.86
CA ALA A 99 -11.02 -6.49 -8.17
C ALA A 99 -11.70 -6.95 -6.88
N ASP A 100 -11.91 -8.25 -6.71
CA ASP A 100 -12.59 -8.78 -5.53
C ASP A 100 -11.64 -9.41 -4.52
N ASP A 101 -10.35 -9.15 -4.64
CA ASP A 101 -9.38 -9.79 -3.79
C ASP A 101 -9.47 -9.34 -2.34
N ILE A 102 -9.09 -10.23 -1.45
CA ILE A 102 -8.87 -9.91 -0.05
C ILE A 102 -7.55 -9.15 0.03
N ILE A 103 -7.52 -8.07 0.81
CA ILE A 103 -6.32 -7.28 1.00
C ILE A 103 -5.61 -7.71 2.27
N ALA A 104 -4.30 -7.91 2.16
CA ALA A 104 -3.42 -8.08 3.31
C ALA A 104 -2.31 -7.04 3.20
N GLY A 105 -1.88 -6.47 4.31
CA GLY A 105 -0.83 -5.47 4.18
C GLY A 105 -0.39 -4.87 5.49
N TYR A 106 0.62 -4.01 5.38
CA TYR A 106 1.12 -3.22 6.49
C TYR A 106 0.40 -1.87 6.48
N ASN A 107 0.46 -1.18 7.60
CA ASN A 107 -0.08 0.17 7.71
C ASN A 107 -1.56 0.26 7.34
N VAL A 108 -2.31 -0.79 7.67
CA VAL A 108 -3.72 -0.80 7.30
C VAL A 108 -4.50 0.34 7.93
N GLY A 109 -4.03 0.92 9.03
CA GLY A 109 -4.67 2.08 9.63
C GLY A 109 -4.57 3.33 8.77
N PHE A 110 -3.69 3.34 7.79
CA PHE A 110 -3.53 4.44 6.86
C PHE A 110 -4.43 4.28 5.64
N ASP A 111 -4.82 3.07 5.38
CA ASP A 111 -5.62 2.74 4.22
C ASP A 111 -7.06 3.19 4.38
#